data_74de8fe520316be17305565a25faba3e
#
_entry.id   74de8fe520316be17305565a25faba3e
#
_cell.length_a   1.000
_cell.length_b   1.000
_cell.length_c   1.000
_cell.angle_alpha   90.00
_cell.angle_beta   90.00
_cell.angle_gamma   90.00
#
_symmetry.space_group_name_H-M   'P 1'
#
loop_
_entity.id
_entity.type
_entity.pdbx_description
1 polymer ?
#
loop_
_entity_poly.entity_id
_entity_poly.type
_entity_poly.pdbx_seq_one_letter_code
_entity_poly.pdbx_strand_id
1 'polypeptide(L)'
;MPQDSLLVAALGDIHGRFHRVEAWLDALEQARGRRVDFVVAVGDVEAFRRADDHRRKAAKRAMPAEFAEYADGVRRVKRPLYFIGGNNEDFEALHDLPDGGELAPDVHYLGRAGLRTLGPLRVAYLSGIHAPRFIDQPLKRPTSLDTAKQAGYFRTPEVERVAAARDVDLLLVHEWPRGIVQRAREERLAPARPLPSPWIGNPVTRKLVETVHPRWVLCGHSHKPFAVALEGHGRTTSRVACLDQAARPDTAVFWLEFEGREAQRAGWGVSGVATWQAGQRWGLHTLPPTEPDGTGSVPADNGATA
;
A
#
# COMPACT_ATOMS: atom_id res chain seq x y z
N MET A 1 15.93 24.72 -2.44
CA MET A 1 15.53 23.47 -1.74
C MET A 1 16.80 22.72 -1.44
N PRO A 2 16.96 22.12 -0.24
CA PRO A 2 18.11 21.25 -0.01
C PRO A 2 18.10 20.14 -1.06
N GLN A 3 19.25 19.84 -1.62
CA GLN A 3 19.46 18.88 -2.72
C GLN A 3 19.08 17.43 -2.36
N ASP A 4 18.75 17.16 -1.09
CA ASP A 4 18.53 15.83 -0.52
C ASP A 4 17.08 15.60 0.01
N SER A 5 16.11 16.47 -0.34
CA SER A 5 14.74 16.27 0.13
C SER A 5 13.94 15.41 -0.86
N LEU A 6 13.22 14.40 -0.33
CA LEU A 6 12.45 13.43 -1.10
C LEU A 6 10.97 13.48 -0.70
N LEU A 7 10.06 13.52 -1.66
CA LEU A 7 8.62 13.37 -1.45
C LEU A 7 8.16 12.02 -2.02
N VAL A 8 7.76 11.12 -1.13
CA VAL A 8 7.22 9.80 -1.48
C VAL A 8 5.72 9.79 -1.26
N ALA A 9 4.96 9.36 -2.25
CA ALA A 9 3.56 9.05 -2.09
C ALA A 9 3.38 7.55 -1.85
N ALA A 10 2.52 7.19 -0.91
CA ALA A 10 2.18 5.81 -0.60
C ALA A 10 0.70 5.57 -0.82
N LEU A 11 0.38 4.49 -1.51
CA LEU A 11 -0.96 4.08 -1.89
C LEU A 11 -1.28 2.73 -1.26
N GLY A 12 -2.51 2.57 -0.82
CA GLY A 12 -3.05 1.26 -0.45
C GLY A 12 -3.49 0.48 -1.70
N ASP A 13 -4.67 -0.04 -1.62
CA ASP A 13 -5.30 -0.92 -2.60
C ASP A 13 -5.81 -0.10 -3.81
N ILE A 14 -5.08 -0.09 -4.90
CA ILE A 14 -5.41 0.68 -6.12
C ILE A 14 -6.62 0.09 -6.83
N HIS A 15 -6.70 -1.25 -6.87
CA HIS A 15 -7.78 -1.98 -7.51
C HIS A 15 -8.05 -1.52 -8.96
N GLY A 16 -7.00 -1.40 -9.76
CA GLY A 16 -7.08 -1.05 -11.18
C GLY A 16 -7.44 0.41 -11.50
N ARG A 17 -7.57 1.30 -10.49
CA ARG A 17 -7.99 2.70 -10.67
C ARG A 17 -6.81 3.65 -10.90
N PHE A 18 -6.04 3.39 -11.92
CA PHE A 18 -4.82 4.14 -12.21
C PHE A 18 -5.08 5.60 -12.58
N HIS A 19 -6.11 5.89 -13.39
CA HIS A 19 -6.43 7.26 -13.79
C HIS A 19 -6.77 8.15 -12.59
N ARG A 20 -7.52 7.59 -11.64
CA ARG A 20 -7.88 8.30 -10.42
C ARG A 20 -6.67 8.58 -9.54
N VAL A 21 -5.80 7.59 -9.39
CA VAL A 21 -4.54 7.73 -8.64
C VAL A 21 -3.68 8.82 -9.25
N GLU A 22 -3.48 8.83 -10.56
CA GLU A 22 -2.72 9.86 -11.26
C GLU A 22 -3.29 11.26 -11.01
N ALA A 23 -4.63 11.43 -11.07
CA ALA A 23 -5.27 12.70 -10.77
C ALA A 23 -5.05 13.16 -9.33
N TRP A 24 -5.04 12.24 -8.35
CA TRP A 24 -4.76 12.61 -6.97
C TRP A 24 -3.30 12.94 -6.72
N LEU A 25 -2.38 12.26 -7.39
CA LEU A 25 -0.97 12.60 -7.32
C LEU A 25 -0.70 14.00 -7.93
N ASP A 26 -1.37 14.35 -9.02
CA ASP A 26 -1.31 15.72 -9.59
C ASP A 26 -1.82 16.75 -8.58
N ALA A 27 -2.95 16.49 -7.92
CA ALA A 27 -3.49 17.38 -6.90
C ALA A 27 -2.57 17.52 -5.67
N LEU A 28 -1.95 16.42 -5.21
CA LEU A 28 -0.95 16.46 -4.14
C LEU A 28 0.25 17.33 -4.53
N GLU A 29 0.80 17.15 -5.72
CA GLU A 29 1.92 17.95 -6.21
C GLU A 29 1.58 19.44 -6.29
N GLN A 30 0.38 19.76 -6.78
CA GLN A 30 -0.10 21.14 -6.82
C GLN A 30 -0.19 21.72 -5.40
N ALA A 31 -0.79 21.00 -4.45
CA ALA A 31 -0.93 21.43 -3.06
C ALA A 31 0.42 21.56 -2.35
N ARG A 32 1.39 20.70 -2.68
CA ARG A 32 2.74 20.72 -2.08
C ARG A 32 3.70 21.69 -2.79
N GLY A 33 3.36 22.18 -3.99
CA GLY A 33 4.26 23.00 -4.81
C GLY A 33 5.54 22.28 -5.24
N ARG A 34 5.52 20.92 -5.25
CA ARG A 34 6.66 20.09 -5.66
C ARG A 34 6.20 18.74 -6.21
N ARG A 35 7.05 18.13 -7.03
CA ARG A 35 6.77 16.80 -7.58
C ARG A 35 6.99 15.69 -6.54
N VAL A 36 6.20 14.64 -6.68
CA VAL A 36 6.43 13.33 -6.03
C VAL A 36 7.60 12.66 -6.75
N ASP A 37 8.62 12.27 -6.00
CA ASP A 37 9.82 11.66 -6.56
C ASP A 37 9.56 10.23 -7.02
N PHE A 38 8.81 9.47 -6.21
CA PHE A 38 8.27 8.16 -6.59
C PHE A 38 7.05 7.79 -5.73
N VAL A 39 6.33 6.79 -6.19
CA VAL A 39 5.15 6.23 -5.53
C VAL A 39 5.45 4.81 -5.08
N VAL A 40 4.99 4.43 -3.87
CA VAL A 40 4.96 3.04 -3.41
C VAL A 40 3.52 2.58 -3.22
N ALA A 41 3.18 1.35 -3.61
CA ALA A 41 1.87 0.77 -3.36
C ALA A 41 1.99 -0.57 -2.65
N VAL A 42 1.10 -0.80 -1.66
CA VAL A 42 1.21 -1.92 -0.72
C VAL A 42 0.31 -3.10 -1.06
N GLY A 43 0.08 -3.33 -2.34
CA GLY A 43 -0.66 -4.49 -2.85
C GLY A 43 -2.08 -4.17 -3.28
N ASP A 44 -2.76 -5.17 -3.82
CA ASP A 44 -4.05 -5.06 -4.49
C ASP A 44 -4.06 -3.94 -5.55
N VAL A 45 -2.96 -3.89 -6.32
CA VAL A 45 -2.79 -2.93 -7.41
C VAL A 45 -3.65 -3.31 -8.60
N GLU A 46 -3.75 -4.62 -8.87
CA GLU A 46 -4.55 -5.20 -9.94
C GLU A 46 -4.17 -4.64 -11.32
N ALA A 47 -2.87 -4.72 -11.61
CA ALA A 47 -2.28 -4.29 -12.87
C ALA A 47 -2.57 -5.29 -14.00
N PHE A 48 -3.83 -5.47 -14.35
CA PHE A 48 -4.27 -6.35 -15.43
C PHE A 48 -3.94 -5.75 -16.80
N ARG A 49 -3.12 -6.45 -17.57
CA ARG A 49 -2.66 -5.99 -18.89
C ARG A 49 -3.69 -6.15 -19.99
N ARG A 50 -4.72 -7.00 -19.78
CA ARG A 50 -5.82 -7.21 -20.71
C ARG A 50 -7.15 -7.20 -20.00
N ALA A 51 -8.19 -6.73 -20.68
CA ALA A 51 -9.52 -6.61 -20.09
C ALA A 51 -10.11 -7.95 -19.63
N ASP A 52 -9.67 -9.08 -20.17
CA ASP A 52 -10.14 -10.41 -19.81
C ASP A 52 -9.28 -11.14 -18.77
N ASP A 53 -8.10 -10.61 -18.41
CA ASP A 53 -7.24 -11.18 -17.38
C ASP A 53 -7.95 -11.24 -16.01
N HIS A 54 -8.84 -10.29 -15.73
CA HIS A 54 -9.61 -10.30 -14.50
C HIS A 54 -10.60 -11.47 -14.38
N ARG A 55 -10.91 -12.22 -15.45
CA ARG A 55 -11.70 -13.45 -15.37
C ARG A 55 -11.00 -14.55 -14.58
N ARG A 56 -9.68 -14.48 -14.46
CA ARG A 56 -8.84 -15.40 -13.68
C ARG A 56 -8.66 -14.94 -12.23
N LYS A 57 -9.31 -13.85 -11.86
CA LYS A 57 -9.21 -13.27 -10.56
C LYS A 57 -10.04 -14.03 -9.53
N ALA A 58 -9.47 -14.22 -8.34
CA ALA A 58 -10.19 -14.79 -7.20
C ALA A 58 -11.31 -13.87 -6.69
N ALA A 59 -11.28 -12.57 -6.98
CA ALA A 59 -12.29 -11.61 -6.55
C ALA A 59 -13.51 -11.56 -7.47
N LYS A 60 -14.69 -11.46 -6.86
CA LYS A 60 -16.00 -11.54 -7.53
C LYS A 60 -16.52 -10.20 -8.10
N ARG A 61 -15.68 -9.16 -8.20
CA ARG A 61 -16.13 -7.84 -8.67
C ARG A 61 -15.47 -7.46 -9.98
N ALA A 62 -16.23 -6.76 -10.83
CA ALA A 62 -15.65 -6.12 -12.01
C ALA A 62 -14.67 -5.02 -11.57
N MET A 63 -13.51 -4.97 -12.21
CA MET A 63 -12.48 -3.97 -11.98
C MET A 63 -12.27 -3.14 -13.23
N PRO A 64 -11.86 -1.86 -13.09
CA PRO A 64 -11.42 -1.09 -14.23
C PRO A 64 -10.25 -1.76 -14.93
N ALA A 65 -10.28 -1.80 -16.26
CA ALA A 65 -9.18 -2.33 -17.08
C ALA A 65 -8.20 -1.22 -17.48
N GLU A 66 -8.04 -0.21 -16.63
CA GLU A 66 -7.27 0.99 -16.95
C GLU A 66 -5.78 0.70 -17.17
N PHE A 67 -5.24 -0.34 -16.50
CA PHE A 67 -3.81 -0.66 -16.65
C PHE A 67 -3.43 -1.13 -18.05
N ALA A 68 -4.36 -1.68 -18.83
CA ALA A 68 -4.10 -2.06 -20.22
C ALA A 68 -3.55 -0.88 -21.05
N GLU A 69 -4.04 0.33 -20.83
CA GLU A 69 -3.58 1.54 -21.54
C GLU A 69 -2.09 1.84 -21.24
N TYR A 70 -1.63 1.54 -20.02
CA TYR A 70 -0.23 1.71 -19.62
C TYR A 70 0.65 0.58 -20.17
N ALA A 71 0.16 -0.65 -20.14
CA ALA A 71 0.86 -1.80 -20.68
C ALA A 71 1.05 -1.72 -22.20
N ASP A 72 0.05 -1.20 -22.91
CA ASP A 72 0.09 -0.98 -24.35
C ASP A 72 0.82 0.31 -24.76
N GLY A 73 1.33 1.08 -23.80
CA GLY A 73 2.05 2.33 -24.04
C GLY A 73 1.19 3.51 -24.49
N VAL A 74 -0.14 3.37 -24.46
CA VAL A 74 -1.10 4.46 -24.78
C VAL A 74 -1.02 5.56 -23.70
N ARG A 75 -0.79 5.14 -22.45
CA ARG A 75 -0.53 6.04 -21.32
C ARG A 75 0.80 5.71 -20.65
N ARG A 76 1.30 6.68 -19.91
CA ARG A 76 2.46 6.50 -19.02
C ARG A 76 2.15 7.09 -17.66
N VAL A 77 2.64 6.44 -16.60
CA VAL A 77 2.64 7.06 -15.27
C VAL A 77 3.58 8.27 -15.29
N LYS A 78 3.23 9.30 -14.55
CA LYS A 78 4.02 10.54 -14.49
C LYS A 78 5.14 10.46 -13.43
N ARG A 79 5.09 9.46 -12.55
CA ARG A 79 6.04 9.20 -11.47
C ARG A 79 6.34 7.72 -11.44
N PRO A 80 7.58 7.29 -11.17
CA PRO A 80 7.86 5.88 -10.98
C PRO A 80 6.97 5.28 -9.88
N LEU A 81 6.28 4.19 -10.19
CA LEU A 81 5.44 3.45 -9.26
C LEU A 81 6.11 2.11 -8.94
N TYR A 82 6.42 1.90 -7.67
CA TYR A 82 6.92 0.65 -7.13
C TYR A 82 5.86 -0.02 -6.28
N PHE A 83 5.57 -1.29 -6.51
CA PHE A 83 4.50 -1.95 -5.76
C PHE A 83 4.87 -3.37 -5.33
N ILE A 84 4.21 -3.83 -4.29
CA ILE A 84 4.19 -5.23 -3.86
C ILE A 84 2.86 -5.87 -4.26
N GLY A 85 2.80 -7.20 -4.34
CA GLY A 85 1.53 -7.90 -4.55
C GLY A 85 0.70 -7.97 -3.27
N GLY A 86 -0.64 -7.90 -3.43
CA GLY A 86 -1.62 -8.17 -2.40
C GLY A 86 -2.24 -9.57 -2.54
N ASN A 87 -3.52 -9.69 -2.18
CA ASN A 87 -4.30 -10.92 -2.41
C ASN A 87 -5.17 -10.86 -3.67
N ASN A 88 -5.21 -9.73 -4.35
CA ASN A 88 -5.92 -9.53 -5.61
C ASN A 88 -4.97 -8.92 -6.64
N GLU A 89 -4.40 -9.77 -7.49
CA GLU A 89 -3.43 -9.33 -8.51
C GLU A 89 -3.59 -10.15 -9.80
N ASP A 90 -2.93 -9.71 -10.86
CA ASP A 90 -2.60 -10.55 -12.01
C ASP A 90 -1.47 -11.51 -11.62
N PHE A 91 -1.81 -12.55 -10.85
CA PHE A 91 -0.82 -13.50 -10.33
C PHE A 91 -0.08 -14.27 -11.42
N GLU A 92 -0.66 -14.43 -12.60
CA GLU A 92 0.02 -15.08 -13.73
C GLU A 92 1.20 -14.22 -14.19
N ALA A 93 0.97 -12.91 -14.34
CA ALA A 93 2.03 -11.97 -14.69
C ALA A 93 3.10 -11.84 -13.59
N LEU A 94 2.67 -11.72 -12.33
CA LEU A 94 3.61 -11.56 -11.21
C LEU A 94 4.40 -12.83 -10.90
N HIS A 95 3.87 -14.01 -11.24
CA HIS A 95 4.56 -15.28 -11.01
C HIS A 95 5.85 -15.40 -11.83
N ASP A 96 5.88 -14.81 -13.02
CA ASP A 96 7.05 -14.81 -13.89
C ASP A 96 8.10 -13.77 -13.46
N LEU A 97 7.81 -12.97 -12.43
CA LEU A 97 8.65 -11.91 -11.89
C LEU A 97 8.91 -12.08 -10.38
N PRO A 98 9.39 -13.24 -9.90
CA PRO A 98 9.51 -13.49 -8.45
C PRO A 98 10.47 -12.54 -7.75
N ASP A 99 11.47 -12.03 -8.43
CA ASP A 99 12.45 -11.06 -7.95
C ASP A 99 12.16 -9.63 -8.41
N GLY A 100 10.95 -9.41 -8.96
CA GLY A 100 10.50 -8.11 -9.45
C GLY A 100 10.76 -7.87 -10.92
N GLY A 101 10.15 -6.82 -11.45
CA GLY A 101 10.27 -6.43 -12.85
C GLY A 101 9.32 -5.31 -13.22
N GLU A 102 9.50 -4.78 -14.42
CA GLU A 102 8.67 -3.73 -14.98
C GLU A 102 7.48 -4.33 -15.73
N LEU A 103 6.27 -3.88 -15.40
CA LEU A 103 5.03 -4.31 -16.06
C LEU A 103 4.57 -3.36 -17.17
N ALA A 104 4.90 -2.09 -17.02
CA ALA A 104 4.71 -1.03 -18.00
C ALA A 104 5.79 0.04 -17.71
N PRO A 105 6.09 0.96 -18.64
CA PRO A 105 7.09 2.00 -18.40
C PRO A 105 6.89 2.73 -17.06
N ASP A 106 7.91 2.69 -16.19
CA ASP A 106 7.92 3.25 -14.84
C ASP A 106 6.92 2.61 -13.85
N VAL A 107 6.36 1.42 -14.15
CA VAL A 107 5.53 0.63 -13.23
C VAL A 107 6.24 -0.67 -12.87
N HIS A 108 6.79 -0.72 -11.66
CA HIS A 108 7.69 -1.77 -11.20
C HIS A 108 7.07 -2.61 -10.08
N TYR A 109 6.91 -3.89 -10.33
CA TYR A 109 6.69 -4.86 -9.27
C TYR A 109 8.01 -5.12 -8.55
N LEU A 110 8.03 -4.99 -7.23
CA LEU A 110 9.26 -5.17 -6.43
C LEU A 110 9.68 -6.64 -6.33
N GLY A 111 8.75 -7.56 -6.51
CA GLY A 111 8.94 -8.99 -6.35
C GLY A 111 8.21 -9.56 -5.14
N ARG A 112 8.45 -10.85 -4.86
CA ARG A 112 7.78 -11.55 -3.78
C ARG A 112 8.24 -11.08 -2.39
N ALA A 113 9.54 -10.94 -2.19
CA ALA A 113 10.13 -10.50 -0.93
C ALA A 113 11.56 -10.04 -1.12
N GLY A 114 12.01 -9.06 -0.37
CA GLY A 114 13.40 -8.62 -0.46
C GLY A 114 13.67 -7.27 0.19
N LEU A 115 14.81 -6.70 -0.23
CA LEU A 115 15.28 -5.36 0.13
C LEU A 115 15.74 -4.66 -1.15
N ARG A 116 15.26 -3.45 -1.38
CA ARG A 116 15.65 -2.57 -2.50
C ARG A 116 16.06 -1.21 -1.97
N THR A 117 16.90 -0.52 -2.73
CA THR A 117 17.18 0.90 -2.51
C THR A 117 16.38 1.71 -3.53
N LEU A 118 15.51 2.60 -3.03
CA LEU A 118 14.73 3.54 -3.85
C LEU A 118 15.13 4.97 -3.46
N GLY A 119 15.85 5.65 -4.36
CA GLY A 119 16.56 6.85 -3.97
C GLY A 119 17.53 6.55 -2.82
N PRO A 120 17.52 7.33 -1.72
CA PRO A 120 18.35 7.05 -0.55
C PRO A 120 17.76 5.99 0.40
N LEU A 121 16.48 5.59 0.21
CA LEU A 121 15.75 4.78 1.18
C LEU A 121 15.98 3.28 0.98
N ARG A 122 16.17 2.57 2.08
CA ARG A 122 16.22 1.11 2.13
C ARG A 122 14.81 0.58 2.38
N VAL A 123 14.23 -0.04 1.37
CA VAL A 123 12.84 -0.50 1.34
C VAL A 123 12.81 -2.03 1.38
N ALA A 124 12.42 -2.60 2.52
CA ALA A 124 12.12 -4.01 2.65
C ALA A 124 10.65 -4.27 2.27
N TYR A 125 10.36 -5.44 1.71
CA TYR A 125 9.02 -5.72 1.23
C TYR A 125 8.68 -7.21 1.28
N LEU A 126 7.39 -7.49 1.52
CA LEU A 126 6.78 -8.82 1.49
C LEU A 126 5.43 -8.75 0.77
N SER A 127 5.33 -9.38 -0.38
CA SER A 127 4.10 -9.48 -1.18
C SER A 127 3.16 -10.54 -0.63
N GLY A 128 1.86 -10.28 -0.71
CA GLY A 128 0.80 -11.24 -0.39
C GLY A 128 0.32 -11.19 1.04
N ILE A 129 -0.50 -12.18 1.40
CA ILE A 129 -1.12 -12.33 2.71
C ILE A 129 -0.75 -13.65 3.38
N HIS A 130 -1.00 -13.75 4.69
CA HIS A 130 -0.73 -14.95 5.46
C HIS A 130 -1.80 -16.02 5.26
N ALA A 131 -1.36 -17.24 5.02
CA ALA A 131 -2.23 -18.41 5.04
C ALA A 131 -1.50 -19.58 5.73
N PRO A 132 -1.81 -19.88 7.00
CA PRO A 132 -1.09 -20.89 7.80
C PRO A 132 -0.96 -22.25 7.09
N ARG A 133 -2.00 -22.63 6.34
CA ARG A 133 -2.01 -23.90 5.58
C ARG A 133 -0.97 -23.95 4.48
N PHE A 134 -0.58 -22.78 3.93
CA PHE A 134 0.24 -22.71 2.72
C PHE A 134 1.64 -22.17 2.95
N ILE A 135 1.96 -21.69 4.15
CA ILE A 135 3.20 -20.96 4.41
C ILE A 135 4.47 -21.80 4.12
N ASP A 136 4.42 -23.09 4.39
CA ASP A 136 5.52 -24.03 4.15
C ASP A 136 5.36 -24.85 2.86
N GLN A 137 4.33 -24.57 2.06
CA GLN A 137 4.12 -25.26 0.79
C GLN A 137 4.85 -24.54 -0.36
N PRO A 138 5.30 -25.28 -1.38
CA PRO A 138 5.91 -24.65 -2.55
C PRO A 138 4.91 -23.74 -3.28
N LEU A 139 5.40 -22.63 -3.81
CA LEU A 139 4.62 -21.76 -4.67
C LEU A 139 4.31 -22.50 -5.98
N LYS A 140 3.03 -22.55 -6.34
CA LYS A 140 2.56 -23.16 -7.58
C LYS A 140 2.27 -22.10 -8.63
N ARG A 141 2.49 -22.44 -9.91
CA ARG A 141 2.10 -21.57 -11.01
C ARG A 141 0.57 -21.38 -11.01
N PRO A 142 0.07 -20.15 -11.16
CA PRO A 142 -1.37 -19.86 -11.18
C PRO A 142 -1.98 -20.28 -12.53
N THR A 143 -2.49 -21.52 -12.60
CA THR A 143 -3.17 -22.09 -13.77
C THR A 143 -4.67 -22.24 -13.59
N SER A 144 -5.17 -21.99 -12.40
CA SER A 144 -6.58 -22.03 -12.02
C SER A 144 -6.90 -20.94 -11.00
N LEU A 145 -8.18 -20.70 -10.71
CA LEU A 145 -8.58 -19.76 -9.66
C LEU A 145 -8.00 -20.12 -8.28
N ASP A 146 -7.94 -21.42 -7.96
CA ASP A 146 -7.40 -21.88 -6.68
C ASP A 146 -5.88 -21.65 -6.60
N THR A 147 -5.13 -21.95 -7.64
CA THR A 147 -3.68 -21.73 -7.67
C THR A 147 -3.35 -20.23 -7.76
N ALA A 148 -4.16 -19.43 -8.44
CA ALA A 148 -4.04 -17.98 -8.45
C ALA A 148 -4.26 -17.40 -7.03
N LYS A 149 -5.28 -17.85 -6.31
CA LYS A 149 -5.49 -17.47 -4.91
C LYS A 149 -4.31 -17.87 -4.03
N GLN A 150 -3.75 -19.07 -4.23
CA GLN A 150 -2.58 -19.54 -3.47
C GLN A 150 -1.30 -18.74 -3.80
N ALA A 151 -1.19 -18.18 -4.99
CA ALA A 151 -0.07 -17.30 -5.36
C ALA A 151 -0.08 -15.97 -4.59
N GLY A 152 -1.25 -15.54 -4.10
CA GLY A 152 -1.38 -14.38 -3.22
C GLY A 152 -0.93 -14.61 -1.78
N TYR A 153 -0.51 -15.83 -1.41
CA TYR A 153 0.02 -16.12 -0.08
C TYR A 153 1.55 -16.09 -0.09
N PHE A 154 2.16 -15.53 0.95
CA PHE A 154 3.60 -15.59 1.11
C PHE A 154 4.05 -16.91 1.78
N ARG A 155 5.34 -17.22 1.68
CA ARG A 155 5.97 -18.45 2.12
C ARG A 155 7.08 -18.18 3.15
N THR A 156 7.41 -19.18 3.96
CA THR A 156 8.47 -19.10 4.99
C THR A 156 9.79 -18.56 4.43
N PRO A 157 10.33 -19.02 3.28
CA PRO A 157 11.59 -18.48 2.75
C PRO A 157 11.51 -16.99 2.39
N GLU A 158 10.33 -16.50 1.99
CA GLU A 158 10.10 -15.07 1.70
C GLU A 158 10.13 -14.25 2.99
N VAL A 159 9.49 -14.75 4.04
CA VAL A 159 9.52 -14.13 5.38
C VAL A 159 10.94 -14.08 5.93
N GLU A 160 11.70 -15.17 5.84
CA GLU A 160 13.09 -15.25 6.29
C GLU A 160 13.99 -14.26 5.53
N ARG A 161 13.79 -14.12 4.22
CA ARG A 161 14.52 -13.14 3.40
C ARG A 161 14.29 -11.71 3.90
N VAL A 162 13.06 -11.34 4.24
CA VAL A 162 12.75 -10.02 4.80
C VAL A 162 13.29 -9.87 6.21
N ALA A 163 13.18 -10.91 7.04
CA ALA A 163 13.69 -10.90 8.42
C ALA A 163 15.21 -10.72 8.50
N ALA A 164 15.93 -11.07 7.45
CA ALA A 164 17.38 -10.85 7.33
C ALA A 164 17.73 -9.38 6.98
N ALA A 165 16.78 -8.54 6.57
CA ALA A 165 17.03 -7.14 6.23
C ALA A 165 17.49 -6.33 7.45
N ARG A 166 18.37 -5.37 7.22
CA ARG A 166 18.90 -4.47 8.27
C ARG A 166 18.84 -3.04 7.78
N ASP A 167 18.76 -2.11 8.75
CA ASP A 167 18.79 -0.67 8.51
C ASP A 167 17.70 -0.25 7.52
N VAL A 168 16.47 -0.66 7.82
CA VAL A 168 15.30 -0.50 6.94
C VAL A 168 14.57 0.81 7.24
N ASP A 169 14.38 1.63 6.23
CA ASP A 169 13.60 2.87 6.35
C ASP A 169 12.11 2.61 6.18
N LEU A 170 11.74 1.85 5.15
CA LEU A 170 10.36 1.47 4.85
C LEU A 170 10.23 -0.05 4.82
N LEU A 171 9.22 -0.58 5.49
CA LEU A 171 8.75 -1.96 5.30
C LEU A 171 7.37 -1.92 4.63
N LEU A 172 7.28 -2.45 3.43
CA LEU A 172 6.03 -2.58 2.69
C LEU A 172 5.46 -3.99 2.91
N VAL A 173 4.24 -4.07 3.42
CA VAL A 173 3.50 -5.32 3.60
C VAL A 173 2.04 -5.09 3.23
N HIS A 174 1.34 -6.10 2.72
CA HIS A 174 -0.07 -5.92 2.39
C HIS A 174 -0.95 -5.99 3.62
N GLU A 175 -0.77 -6.99 4.48
CA GLU A 175 -1.57 -7.15 5.71
C GLU A 175 -1.03 -6.35 6.89
N TRP A 176 -1.95 -5.91 7.74
CA TRP A 176 -1.65 -5.19 8.97
C TRP A 176 -0.84 -6.05 9.96
N PRO A 177 0.15 -5.50 10.66
CA PRO A 177 0.75 -6.16 11.81
C PRO A 177 -0.27 -6.37 12.93
N ARG A 178 -0.28 -7.55 13.55
CA ARG A 178 -1.15 -7.80 14.71
C ARG A 178 -0.87 -6.82 15.85
N GLY A 179 -1.93 -6.40 16.55
CA GLY A 179 -1.84 -5.52 17.73
C GLY A 179 -1.96 -4.03 17.41
N ILE A 180 -1.91 -3.60 16.15
CA ILE A 180 -2.03 -2.17 15.81
C ILE A 180 -3.44 -1.62 16.12
N VAL A 181 -4.49 -2.43 15.96
CA VAL A 181 -5.85 -2.01 16.30
C VAL A 181 -6.02 -1.85 17.80
N GLN A 182 -5.42 -2.75 18.60
CA GLN A 182 -5.40 -2.64 20.05
C GLN A 182 -4.66 -1.36 20.46
N ARG A 183 -3.48 -1.12 19.89
CA ARG A 183 -2.70 0.10 20.16
C ARG A 183 -3.48 1.36 19.81
N ALA A 184 -4.15 1.39 18.65
CA ALA A 184 -5.00 2.49 18.26
C ALA A 184 -6.11 2.77 19.29
N ARG A 185 -6.73 1.75 19.86
CA ARG A 185 -7.76 1.89 20.90
C ARG A 185 -7.19 2.39 22.23
N GLU A 186 -6.04 1.89 22.65
CA GLU A 186 -5.33 2.33 23.85
C GLU A 186 -4.97 3.81 23.77
N GLU A 187 -4.54 4.28 22.62
CA GLU A 187 -4.23 5.67 22.34
C GLU A 187 -5.48 6.53 22.08
N ARG A 188 -6.69 5.94 22.18
CA ARG A 188 -7.98 6.61 21.93
C ARG A 188 -8.05 7.31 20.58
N LEU A 189 -7.50 6.65 19.56
CA LEU A 189 -7.53 7.18 18.22
C LEU A 189 -8.97 7.26 17.71
N ALA A 190 -9.30 8.37 17.06
CA ALA A 190 -10.55 8.56 16.34
C ALA A 190 -10.29 8.41 14.83
N PRO A 191 -10.22 7.19 14.28
CA PRO A 191 -10.04 7.01 12.86
C PRO A 191 -11.29 7.46 12.10
N ALA A 192 -11.12 7.85 10.84
CA ALA A 192 -12.22 8.26 9.96
C ALA A 192 -13.31 7.17 9.80
N ARG A 193 -12.99 5.93 10.16
CA ARG A 193 -13.94 4.78 10.15
C ARG A 193 -13.78 3.95 11.42
N PRO A 194 -14.86 3.28 11.90
CA PRO A 194 -14.77 2.41 13.06
C PRO A 194 -13.66 1.37 12.91
N LEU A 195 -12.82 1.25 13.94
CA LEU A 195 -11.76 0.24 13.98
C LEU A 195 -12.38 -1.17 14.00
N PRO A 196 -11.77 -2.11 13.28
CA PRO A 196 -12.22 -3.50 13.28
C PRO A 196 -11.92 -4.17 14.63
N SER A 197 -12.20 -5.47 14.72
CA SER A 197 -11.82 -6.27 15.87
C SER A 197 -10.34 -6.11 16.24
N PRO A 198 -9.98 -6.03 17.53
CA PRO A 198 -8.57 -5.91 17.97
C PRO A 198 -7.71 -7.11 17.56
N TRP A 199 -8.33 -8.22 17.22
CA TRP A 199 -7.65 -9.45 16.78
C TRP A 199 -7.26 -9.44 15.30
N ILE A 200 -7.71 -8.45 14.52
CA ILE A 200 -7.28 -8.29 13.12
C ILE A 200 -5.81 -7.94 13.08
N GLY A 201 -5.14 -8.49 12.09
CA GLY A 201 -3.73 -8.33 11.82
C GLY A 201 -2.96 -9.65 11.85
N ASN A 202 -1.86 -9.63 11.19
CA ASN A 202 -1.05 -10.78 10.87
C ASN A 202 0.09 -10.95 11.89
N PRO A 203 0.22 -12.11 12.57
CA PRO A 203 1.28 -12.34 13.54
C PRO A 203 2.67 -12.40 12.88
N VAL A 204 2.77 -12.89 11.64
CA VAL A 204 4.05 -12.96 10.91
C VAL A 204 4.53 -11.56 10.58
N THR A 205 3.64 -10.69 10.07
CA THR A 205 3.96 -9.29 9.81
C THR A 205 4.37 -8.56 11.11
N ARG A 206 3.68 -8.83 12.24
CA ARG A 206 4.06 -8.29 13.54
C ARG A 206 5.49 -8.72 13.93
N LYS A 207 5.81 -10.00 13.78
CA LYS A 207 7.15 -10.53 14.07
C LYS A 207 8.22 -9.91 13.16
N LEU A 208 7.90 -9.67 11.87
CA LEU A 208 8.81 -8.97 10.97
C LEU A 208 9.11 -7.55 11.45
N VAL A 209 8.11 -6.78 11.86
CA VAL A 209 8.31 -5.44 12.41
C VAL A 209 9.24 -5.50 13.63
N GLU A 210 9.04 -6.46 14.53
CA GLU A 210 9.85 -6.66 15.73
C GLU A 210 11.27 -7.17 15.45
N THR A 211 11.50 -7.81 14.31
CA THR A 211 12.82 -8.36 13.93
C THR A 211 13.64 -7.37 13.12
N VAL A 212 12.98 -6.67 12.20
CA VAL A 212 13.61 -5.77 11.22
C VAL A 212 13.78 -4.36 11.79
N HIS A 213 12.91 -3.95 12.71
CA HIS A 213 12.85 -2.61 13.30
C HIS A 213 12.82 -1.49 12.25
N PRO A 214 11.91 -1.54 11.24
CA PRO A 214 11.83 -0.51 10.23
C PRO A 214 11.39 0.81 10.85
N ARG A 215 11.81 1.95 10.29
CA ARG A 215 11.36 3.27 10.75
C ARG A 215 9.88 3.47 10.46
N TRP A 216 9.43 3.01 9.28
CA TRP A 216 8.05 3.06 8.85
C TRP A 216 7.58 1.71 8.33
N VAL A 217 6.33 1.38 8.60
CA VAL A 217 5.60 0.25 8.01
C VAL A 217 4.41 0.82 7.26
N LEU A 218 4.29 0.47 5.98
CA LEU A 218 3.14 0.82 5.15
C LEU A 218 2.36 -0.45 4.83
N CYS A 219 1.05 -0.45 5.09
CA CYS A 219 0.20 -1.62 4.88
C CYS A 219 -1.22 -1.22 4.41
N GLY A 220 -1.94 -2.13 3.75
CA GLY A 220 -3.26 -1.92 3.13
C GLY A 220 -4.30 -2.96 3.55
N HIS A 221 -4.94 -3.63 2.57
CA HIS A 221 -5.84 -4.78 2.71
C HIS A 221 -7.16 -4.51 3.43
N SER A 222 -7.15 -3.88 4.58
CA SER A 222 -8.37 -3.67 5.40
C SER A 222 -9.12 -2.38 5.08
N HIS A 223 -8.61 -1.54 4.20
CA HIS A 223 -9.19 -0.29 3.71
C HIS A 223 -9.68 0.65 4.82
N LYS A 224 -8.91 0.74 5.91
CA LYS A 224 -9.23 1.62 7.04
C LYS A 224 -7.97 2.44 7.37
N PRO A 225 -7.97 3.73 6.99
CA PRO A 225 -6.80 4.58 7.16
C PRO A 225 -6.64 4.98 8.62
N PHE A 226 -5.49 4.73 9.17
CA PHE A 226 -5.01 5.26 10.46
C PHE A 226 -3.52 5.00 10.59
N ALA A 227 -2.89 5.63 11.56
CA ALA A 227 -1.49 5.37 11.84
C ALA A 227 -1.26 5.25 13.36
N VAL A 228 -0.31 4.40 13.74
CA VAL A 228 0.08 4.14 15.12
C VAL A 228 1.58 3.96 15.26
N ALA A 229 2.10 4.17 16.47
CA ALA A 229 3.44 3.77 16.83
C ALA A 229 3.42 2.37 17.48
N LEU A 230 4.23 1.46 16.95
CA LEU A 230 4.48 0.17 17.57
C LEU A 230 5.84 0.22 18.28
N GLU A 231 5.80 -0.04 19.58
CA GLU A 231 7.02 -0.25 20.35
C GLU A 231 7.57 -1.65 20.08
N GLY A 232 8.84 -1.71 19.71
CA GLY A 232 9.59 -2.96 19.58
C GLY A 232 10.33 -3.33 20.87
N HIS A 233 10.90 -4.53 20.93
CA HIS A 233 11.83 -4.90 21.98
C HIS A 233 13.03 -3.95 21.97
N GLY A 234 13.37 -3.38 23.13
CA GLY A 234 14.53 -2.47 23.25
C GLY A 234 14.28 -1.01 22.92
N ARG A 235 13.01 -0.52 22.99
CA ARG A 235 12.60 0.88 22.75
C ARG A 235 12.65 1.39 21.31
N THR A 236 12.93 0.56 20.32
CA THR A 236 12.75 0.96 18.92
C THR A 236 11.29 1.09 18.60
N THR A 237 10.91 2.22 18.03
CA THR A 237 9.51 2.49 17.65
C THR A 237 9.40 2.52 16.15
N SER A 238 8.54 1.66 15.60
CA SER A 238 8.15 1.70 14.19
C SER A 238 6.84 2.46 14.03
N ARG A 239 6.77 3.36 13.05
CA ARG A 239 5.52 4.04 12.70
C ARG A 239 4.79 3.22 11.65
N VAL A 240 3.54 2.88 11.91
CA VAL A 240 2.71 2.06 11.01
C VAL A 240 1.62 2.94 10.43
N ALA A 241 1.58 3.08 9.11
CA ALA A 241 0.49 3.73 8.39
C ALA A 241 -0.33 2.66 7.64
N CYS A 242 -1.61 2.57 8.00
CA CYS A 242 -2.59 1.70 7.37
C CYS A 242 -3.29 2.48 6.27
N LEU A 243 -3.10 2.08 5.02
CA LEU A 243 -3.57 2.82 3.86
C LEU A 243 -4.99 2.40 3.46
N ASP A 244 -5.74 3.32 2.89
CA ASP A 244 -7.09 3.05 2.34
C ASP A 244 -6.99 2.55 0.89
N GLN A 245 -8.08 2.03 0.37
CA GLN A 245 -8.20 1.78 -1.07
C GLN A 245 -8.31 3.10 -1.86
N ALA A 246 -8.04 3.05 -3.15
CA ALA A 246 -8.17 4.18 -4.07
C ALA A 246 -9.64 4.60 -4.29
N ALA A 247 -10.36 4.89 -3.20
CA ALA A 247 -11.77 5.30 -3.22
C ALA A 247 -11.98 6.78 -2.92
N ARG A 248 -11.14 7.36 -2.04
CA ARG A 248 -11.32 8.73 -1.54
C ARG A 248 -9.99 9.50 -1.56
N PRO A 249 -9.97 10.75 -2.07
CA PRO A 249 -8.74 11.53 -2.18
C PRO A 249 -8.09 11.82 -0.83
N ASP A 250 -8.89 12.00 0.23
CA ASP A 250 -8.40 12.38 1.56
C ASP A 250 -7.73 11.23 2.34
N THR A 251 -7.94 10.00 1.92
CA THR A 251 -7.46 8.81 2.64
C THR A 251 -6.69 7.81 1.79
N ALA A 252 -6.80 7.91 0.48
CA ALA A 252 -6.16 6.98 -0.45
C ALA A 252 -4.67 7.25 -0.66
N VAL A 253 -4.25 8.48 -0.47
CA VAL A 253 -2.85 8.88 -0.60
C VAL A 253 -2.30 9.20 0.77
N PHE A 254 -1.21 8.56 1.14
CA PHE A 254 -0.38 8.92 2.28
C PHE A 254 0.96 9.42 1.72
N TRP A 255 1.51 10.50 2.24
CA TRP A 255 2.76 11.03 1.76
C TRP A 255 3.78 11.21 2.88
N LEU A 256 5.03 11.06 2.53
CA LEU A 256 6.19 11.18 3.41
C LEU A 256 7.20 12.11 2.75
N GLU A 257 7.70 13.06 3.52
CA GLU A 257 8.77 13.96 3.12
C GLU A 257 10.02 13.63 3.93
N PHE A 258 11.10 13.36 3.23
CA PHE A 258 12.37 12.96 3.82
C PHE A 258 13.44 14.04 3.58
N GLU A 259 14.39 14.12 4.50
CA GLU A 259 15.71 14.72 4.31
C GLU A 259 16.73 13.58 4.46
N GLY A 260 17.42 13.26 3.36
CA GLY A 260 18.18 12.02 3.28
C GLY A 260 17.28 10.80 3.54
N ARG A 261 17.55 10.08 4.64
CA ARG A 261 16.76 8.89 5.04
C ARG A 261 15.80 9.15 6.22
N GLU A 262 15.77 10.37 6.73
CA GLU A 262 14.91 10.72 7.89
C GLU A 262 13.63 11.39 7.43
N ALA A 263 12.48 10.78 7.75
CA ALA A 263 11.20 11.40 7.51
C ALA A 263 11.02 12.63 8.40
N GLN A 264 10.72 13.76 7.79
CA GLN A 264 10.52 15.03 8.46
C GLN A 264 9.04 15.32 8.68
N ARG A 265 8.23 15.00 7.69
CA ARG A 265 6.78 15.23 7.71
C ARG A 265 6.05 14.08 7.03
N ALA A 266 4.82 13.87 7.45
CA ALA A 266 3.91 12.94 6.82
C ALA A 266 2.48 13.49 6.86
N GLY A 267 1.65 13.06 5.95
CA GLY A 267 0.26 13.49 5.91
C GLY A 267 -0.62 12.60 5.06
N TRP A 268 -1.91 12.85 5.18
CA TRP A 268 -2.94 12.17 4.43
C TRP A 268 -3.57 13.12 3.40
N GLY A 269 -4.03 12.54 2.31
CA GLY A 269 -4.85 13.20 1.31
C GLY A 269 -4.10 14.11 0.37
N VAL A 270 -4.84 14.55 -0.62
CA VAL A 270 -4.33 15.41 -1.71
C VAL A 270 -4.13 16.87 -1.26
N SER A 271 -4.69 17.28 -0.12
CA SER A 271 -4.50 18.63 0.43
C SER A 271 -3.04 18.92 0.76
N GLY A 272 -2.21 17.89 0.91
CA GLY A 272 -0.80 18.02 1.27
C GLY A 272 -0.54 18.58 2.66
N VAL A 273 -1.56 18.69 3.53
CA VAL A 273 -1.39 19.18 4.90
C VAL A 273 -0.67 18.11 5.72
N ALA A 274 0.42 18.50 6.38
CA ALA A 274 1.15 17.60 7.27
C ALA A 274 0.30 17.27 8.50
N THR A 275 0.15 15.98 8.78
CA THR A 275 -0.51 15.48 10.00
C THR A 275 0.49 15.00 11.04
N TRP A 276 1.76 14.94 10.68
CA TRP A 276 2.89 14.63 11.55
C TRP A 276 4.15 15.37 11.12
N GLN A 277 5.00 15.71 12.09
CA GLN A 277 6.31 16.32 11.89
C GLN A 277 7.33 15.66 12.80
N ALA A 278 8.60 15.60 12.36
CA ALA A 278 9.72 15.08 13.15
C ALA A 278 9.88 15.86 14.46
N GLY A 279 10.24 15.14 15.53
CA GLY A 279 10.33 15.69 16.88
C GLY A 279 8.99 15.74 17.63
N GLN A 280 7.85 15.61 16.95
CA GLN A 280 6.56 15.46 17.62
C GLN A 280 6.36 14.02 18.08
N ARG A 281 5.75 13.86 19.27
CA ARG A 281 5.23 12.56 19.66
C ARG A 281 4.20 12.16 18.62
N TRP A 282 4.26 10.92 18.12
CA TRP A 282 3.23 10.40 17.24
C TRP A 282 1.91 10.35 18.02
N GLY A 283 1.18 11.46 17.98
CA GLY A 283 -0.20 11.49 18.38
C GLY A 283 -1.00 11.46 17.11
N LEU A 284 -2.05 10.66 17.05
CA LEU A 284 -2.93 10.68 15.90
C LEU A 284 -3.50 12.08 15.76
N HIS A 285 -2.96 12.77 14.82
CA HIS A 285 -3.69 13.86 14.24
C HIS A 285 -4.74 13.20 13.36
N THR A 286 -5.98 13.34 13.80
CA THR A 286 -7.18 13.00 13.08
C THR A 286 -7.01 13.35 11.62
N LEU A 287 -7.38 12.40 10.75
CA LEU A 287 -7.75 12.77 9.38
C LEU A 287 -8.62 14.02 9.48
N PRO A 288 -8.44 15.02 8.62
CA PRO A 288 -9.32 16.16 8.62
C PRO A 288 -10.77 15.65 8.67
N PRO A 289 -11.66 16.29 9.45
CA PRO A 289 -13.04 15.85 9.54
C PRO A 289 -13.56 15.72 8.12
N THR A 290 -13.94 14.51 7.73
CA THR A 290 -14.65 14.30 6.47
C THR A 290 -15.91 15.15 6.60
N GLU A 291 -16.08 16.14 5.75
CA GLU A 291 -17.37 16.82 5.65
C GLU A 291 -18.45 15.74 5.59
N PRO A 292 -19.53 15.87 6.37
CA PRO A 292 -20.62 14.91 6.30
C PRO A 292 -21.03 14.83 4.84
N ASP A 293 -21.11 13.62 4.30
CA ASP A 293 -21.47 13.34 2.92
C ASP A 293 -22.61 14.28 2.52
N GLY A 294 -22.25 15.35 1.83
CA GLY A 294 -23.25 16.18 1.18
C GLY A 294 -24.03 15.22 0.31
N THR A 295 -25.30 15.07 0.60
CA THR A 295 -26.27 14.23 -0.11
C THR A 295 -26.33 14.69 -1.57
N GLY A 296 -25.32 14.29 -2.33
CA GLY A 296 -25.34 14.32 -3.78
C GLY A 296 -26.28 13.19 -4.20
N SER A 297 -27.55 13.53 -4.33
CA SER A 297 -28.55 12.71 -4.99
C SER A 297 -28.01 12.25 -6.33
N VAL A 298 -27.66 10.97 -6.42
CA VAL A 298 -27.49 10.29 -7.70
C VAL A 298 -28.87 10.35 -8.39
N PRO A 299 -28.99 10.92 -9.59
CA PRO A 299 -30.25 10.84 -10.33
C PRO A 299 -30.59 9.37 -10.53
N ALA A 300 -31.78 8.98 -10.10
CA ALA A 300 -32.35 7.67 -10.38
C ALA A 300 -32.44 7.54 -11.91
N ASP A 301 -31.69 6.62 -12.48
CA ASP A 301 -31.83 6.21 -13.87
C ASP A 301 -33.17 5.44 -13.99
N ASN A 302 -34.19 6.14 -14.46
CA ASN A 302 -35.47 5.55 -14.79
C ASN A 302 -35.30 4.74 -16.08
N GLY A 303 -34.91 3.48 -15.93
CA GLY A 303 -34.98 2.51 -17.01
C GLY A 303 -36.43 2.31 -17.44
N ALA A 304 -36.81 2.95 -18.53
CA ALA A 304 -38.05 2.66 -19.23
C ALA A 304 -37.93 1.32 -19.94
N THR A 305 -38.87 0.47 -19.63
CA THR A 305 -39.25 -0.75 -20.35
C THR A 305 -39.67 -0.48 -21.79
N ALA A 306 -39.12 -1.20 -22.73
CA ALA A 306 -39.79 -1.76 -23.91
C ALA A 306 -38.93 -2.91 -24.48
#